data_547835109d1d745b0be41cc9a5540f22
#
_entry.id   547835109d1d745b0be41cc9a5540f22
#
_cell.length_a   1.000
_cell.length_b   1.000
_cell.length_c   1.000
_cell.angle_alpha   90.00
_cell.angle_beta   90.00
_cell.angle_gamma   90.00
#
_symmetry.space_group_name_H-M   'P 1'
#
loop_
_entity.id
_entity.type
_entity.pdbx_description
1 polymer ?
#
loop_
_entity_poly.entity_id
_entity_poly.type
_entity_poly.pdbx_seq_one_letter_code
_entity_poly.pdbx_strand_id
1 'polypeptide(L)'
;MSKPLGLIVSIIHSINISKLGGVPKLPLKKVVVKFEGLEEDLNRFRMERKNGDSRRAVSIFSLERILQLQEEGHPIDVGTAGENFTIKGMDWTKLKIGMTIGLGSVLIRLSEPCAPCSKIGESFMENNFSRIDQNKNQGWSRWSASVVEEGSVSIGDAVYFEEN
;
A
#
# COMPACT_ATOMS: atom_id res chain seq x y z
N MET A 1 -7.01 24.71 6.24
CA MET A 1 -6.31 24.79 7.55
C MET A 1 -4.82 24.69 7.31
N SER A 2 -4.03 25.67 7.73
CA SER A 2 -2.58 25.62 7.57
C SER A 2 -1.97 24.60 8.55
N LYS A 3 -0.98 23.84 8.09
CA LYS A 3 -0.25 22.91 8.95
C LYS A 3 0.79 23.69 9.75
N PRO A 4 1.00 23.33 11.03
CA PRO A 4 2.10 23.92 11.80
C PRO A 4 3.43 23.65 11.08
N LEU A 5 4.33 24.64 11.15
CA LEU A 5 5.69 24.47 10.66
C LEU A 5 6.38 23.31 11.38
N GLY A 6 7.09 22.47 10.61
CA GLY A 6 7.85 21.34 11.16
C GLY A 6 7.11 20.02 11.25
N LEU A 7 5.80 19.96 10.89
CA LEU A 7 5.12 18.68 10.81
C LEU A 7 5.54 17.93 9.54
N ILE A 8 5.85 16.64 9.70
CA ILE A 8 6.10 15.76 8.58
C ILE A 8 4.76 15.52 7.89
N VAL A 9 4.70 15.86 6.60
CA VAL A 9 3.51 15.60 5.77
C VAL A 9 3.66 14.21 5.16
N SER A 10 2.62 13.39 5.29
CA SER A 10 2.58 12.12 4.59
C SER A 10 2.31 12.37 3.11
N ILE A 11 3.05 11.70 2.25
CA ILE A 11 2.93 11.84 0.80
C ILE A 11 2.99 10.50 0.09
N ILE A 12 2.47 10.48 -1.13
CA ILE A 12 2.65 9.36 -2.05
C ILE A 12 4.09 9.39 -2.56
N HIS A 13 4.89 8.43 -2.13
CA HIS A 13 6.26 8.27 -2.60
C HIS A 13 6.31 7.57 -3.94
N SER A 14 5.50 6.54 -4.14
CA SER A 14 5.50 5.75 -5.37
C SER A 14 4.11 5.18 -5.66
N ILE A 15 3.80 5.03 -6.94
CA ILE A 15 2.58 4.39 -7.44
C ILE A 15 3.03 3.20 -8.29
N ASN A 16 2.54 2.01 -7.98
CA ASN A 16 3.04 0.78 -8.58
C ASN A 16 1.88 -0.06 -9.12
N ILE A 17 2.03 -0.55 -10.35
CA ILE A 17 1.03 -1.44 -10.97
C ILE A 17 1.70 -2.62 -11.65
N SER A 18 0.93 -3.66 -11.89
CA SER A 18 1.31 -4.80 -12.73
C SER A 18 0.18 -5.09 -13.71
N LYS A 19 0.43 -4.86 -15.00
CA LYS A 19 -0.58 -5.07 -16.04
C LYS A 19 -0.91 -6.55 -16.24
N LEU A 20 0.06 -7.42 -15.98
CA LEU A 20 -0.09 -8.87 -16.16
C LEU A 20 -0.34 -9.59 -14.84
N GLY A 21 -0.38 -8.86 -13.73
CA GLY A 21 -0.50 -9.43 -12.40
C GLY A 21 0.84 -9.88 -11.82
N GLY A 22 0.84 -10.20 -10.53
CA GLY A 22 2.03 -10.64 -9.81
C GLY A 22 2.96 -9.51 -9.41
N VAL A 23 4.16 -9.88 -9.00
CA VAL A 23 5.20 -8.97 -8.52
C VAL A 23 6.46 -9.13 -9.36
N PRO A 24 7.32 -8.09 -9.45
CA PRO A 24 7.15 -6.76 -8.86
C PRO A 24 6.11 -5.92 -9.59
N LYS A 25 5.51 -4.98 -8.88
CA LYS A 25 4.71 -3.92 -9.52
C LYS A 25 5.65 -2.81 -9.94
N LEU A 26 5.38 -2.23 -11.12
CA LEU A 26 6.25 -1.23 -11.73
C LEU A 26 5.72 0.18 -11.52
N PRO A 27 6.61 1.20 -11.42
CA PRO A 27 6.21 2.55 -11.04
C PRO A 27 5.51 3.32 -12.14
N LEU A 28 4.56 4.18 -11.73
CA LEU A 28 3.90 5.19 -12.55
C LEU A 28 4.00 6.54 -11.87
N LYS A 29 3.85 7.62 -12.65
CA LYS A 29 3.82 8.99 -12.09
C LYS A 29 2.43 9.40 -11.62
N LYS A 30 1.39 8.86 -12.26
CA LYS A 30 -0.01 9.19 -11.99
C LYS A 30 -0.89 8.00 -12.35
N VAL A 31 -2.00 7.84 -11.63
CA VAL A 31 -2.95 6.76 -11.88
C VAL A 31 -4.37 7.22 -11.60
N VAL A 32 -5.32 6.68 -12.37
CA VAL A 32 -6.74 6.80 -12.07
C VAL A 32 -7.15 5.62 -11.20
N VAL A 33 -7.88 5.90 -10.12
CA VAL A 33 -8.35 4.89 -9.19
C VAL A 33 -9.86 4.78 -9.29
N LYS A 34 -10.33 3.59 -9.57
CA LYS A 34 -11.75 3.23 -9.68
C LYS A 34 -12.14 2.34 -8.49
N PHE A 35 -13.44 2.08 -8.34
CA PHE A 35 -13.90 1.18 -7.27
C PHE A 35 -13.28 -0.22 -7.38
N GLU A 36 -12.93 -0.66 -8.59
CA GLU A 36 -12.28 -1.95 -8.83
C GLU A 36 -10.79 -1.96 -8.51
N GLY A 37 -10.18 -0.78 -8.37
CA GLY A 37 -8.74 -0.63 -8.13
C GLY A 37 -8.10 0.37 -9.06
N LEU A 38 -6.78 0.32 -9.20
CA LEU A 38 -6.03 1.19 -10.09
C LEU A 38 -6.23 0.75 -11.54
N GLU A 39 -6.43 1.70 -12.45
CA GLU A 39 -6.51 1.38 -13.88
C GLU A 39 -5.25 0.65 -14.33
N GLU A 40 -5.42 -0.35 -15.17
CA GLU A 40 -4.38 -1.22 -15.73
C GLU A 40 -3.64 -2.09 -14.71
N ASP A 41 -4.00 -2.05 -13.43
CA ASP A 41 -3.40 -2.95 -12.45
C ASP A 41 -4.23 -4.22 -12.33
N LEU A 42 -3.55 -5.38 -12.42
CA LEU A 42 -4.22 -6.67 -12.23
C LEU A 42 -3.77 -7.28 -10.91
N ASN A 43 -4.70 -7.38 -9.96
CA ASN A 43 -4.49 -8.11 -8.73
C ASN A 43 -5.01 -9.54 -8.92
N ARG A 44 -4.11 -10.46 -9.27
CA ARG A 44 -4.46 -11.85 -9.52
C ARG A 44 -5.04 -12.55 -8.31
N PHE A 45 -4.50 -12.28 -7.13
CA PHE A 45 -5.02 -12.89 -5.91
C PHE A 45 -6.48 -12.50 -5.68
N ARG A 46 -6.80 -11.22 -5.84
CA ARG A 46 -8.17 -10.73 -5.70
C ARG A 46 -9.10 -11.36 -6.73
N MET A 47 -8.66 -11.40 -8.00
CA MET A 47 -9.48 -11.90 -9.10
C MET A 47 -9.69 -13.42 -9.05
N GLU A 48 -8.63 -14.17 -8.76
CA GLU A 48 -8.66 -15.64 -8.79
C GLU A 48 -9.14 -16.25 -7.47
N ARG A 49 -8.74 -15.69 -6.35
CA ARG A 49 -8.98 -16.27 -5.01
C ARG A 49 -10.10 -15.59 -4.25
N LYS A 50 -10.31 -14.30 -4.48
CA LYS A 50 -11.28 -13.50 -3.73
C LYS A 50 -12.44 -13.03 -4.59
N ASN A 51 -12.59 -13.57 -5.79
CA ASN A 51 -13.70 -13.32 -6.69
C ASN A 51 -13.96 -11.83 -6.92
N GLY A 52 -12.88 -11.05 -7.10
CA GLY A 52 -12.98 -9.62 -7.34
C GLY A 52 -13.35 -8.79 -6.10
N ASP A 53 -13.00 -9.27 -4.91
CA ASP A 53 -13.34 -8.62 -3.62
C ASP A 53 -12.92 -7.16 -3.59
N SER A 54 -13.91 -6.25 -3.47
CA SER A 54 -13.69 -4.79 -3.44
C SER A 54 -12.89 -4.32 -2.22
N ARG A 55 -12.85 -5.13 -1.15
CA ARG A 55 -12.06 -4.81 0.04
C ARG A 55 -10.55 -4.93 -0.22
N ARG A 56 -10.15 -5.46 -1.38
CA ARG A 56 -8.77 -5.65 -1.81
C ARG A 56 -8.47 -4.88 -3.09
N ALA A 57 -9.23 -3.81 -3.35
CA ALA A 57 -9.09 -3.02 -4.57
C ALA A 57 -7.74 -2.31 -4.63
N VAL A 58 -7.21 -1.89 -3.48
CA VAL A 58 -5.97 -1.10 -3.36
C VAL A 58 -5.13 -1.67 -2.22
N SER A 59 -3.81 -1.63 -2.39
CA SER A 59 -2.88 -1.97 -1.32
C SER A 59 -1.89 -0.84 -1.07
N ILE A 60 -1.51 -0.66 0.19
CA ILE A 60 -0.57 0.38 0.62
C ILE A 60 0.54 -0.23 1.48
N PHE A 61 1.73 0.38 1.43
CA PHE A 61 2.84 0.03 2.29
C PHE A 61 3.66 1.26 2.65
N SER A 62 4.41 1.16 3.75
CA SER A 62 5.25 2.22 4.29
C SER A 62 6.63 2.22 3.66
N LEU A 63 7.06 3.38 3.14
CA LEU A 63 8.43 3.55 2.67
C LEU A 63 9.42 3.33 3.82
N GLU A 64 9.14 3.89 5.00
CA GLU A 64 10.02 3.75 6.16
C GLU A 64 10.22 2.29 6.55
N ARG A 65 9.15 1.48 6.46
CA ARG A 65 9.26 0.03 6.73
C ARG A 65 10.13 -0.66 5.69
N ILE A 66 9.97 -0.30 4.41
CA ILE A 66 10.82 -0.85 3.34
C ILE A 66 12.28 -0.54 3.62
N LEU A 67 12.60 0.71 3.96
CA LEU A 67 13.97 1.13 4.26
C LEU A 67 14.55 0.40 5.47
N GLN A 68 13.75 0.21 6.52
CA GLN A 68 14.16 -0.56 7.70
C GLN A 68 14.43 -2.02 7.36
N LEU A 69 13.59 -2.63 6.52
CA LEU A 69 13.78 -4.00 6.07
C LEU A 69 15.05 -4.15 5.24
N GLN A 70 15.37 -3.16 4.40
CA GLN A 70 16.62 -3.14 3.63
C GLN A 70 17.83 -3.10 4.57
N GLU A 71 17.75 -2.32 5.64
CA GLU A 71 18.82 -2.27 6.66
C GLU A 71 19.00 -3.61 7.36
N GLU A 72 17.93 -4.40 7.51
CA GLU A 72 18.01 -5.76 8.06
C GLU A 72 18.63 -6.75 7.07
N GLY A 73 18.83 -6.34 5.81
CA GLY A 73 19.41 -7.18 4.77
C GLY A 73 18.42 -7.79 3.78
N HIS A 74 17.14 -7.45 3.88
CA HIS A 74 16.14 -7.96 2.92
C HIS A 74 16.32 -7.28 1.56
N PRO A 75 16.18 -8.03 0.44
CA PRO A 75 16.30 -7.44 -0.90
C PRO A 75 15.07 -6.68 -1.36
N ILE A 76 14.10 -6.47 -0.48
CA ILE A 76 12.87 -5.73 -0.77
C ILE A 76 13.14 -4.33 -1.33
N ASP A 77 12.27 -3.88 -2.22
CA ASP A 77 12.28 -2.51 -2.75
C ASP A 77 10.84 -2.08 -2.99
N VAL A 78 10.66 -0.81 -3.37
CA VAL A 78 9.35 -0.24 -3.70
C VAL A 78 8.69 -1.09 -4.79
N GLY A 79 7.44 -1.50 -4.55
CA GLY A 79 6.66 -2.29 -5.50
C GLY A 79 6.94 -3.79 -5.50
N THR A 80 8.06 -4.25 -4.92
CA THR A 80 8.42 -5.68 -4.96
C THR A 80 7.52 -6.53 -4.06
N ALA A 81 6.95 -5.94 -3.02
CA ALA A 81 5.98 -6.63 -2.16
C ALA A 81 4.55 -6.52 -2.69
N GLY A 82 4.37 -5.91 -3.86
CA GLY A 82 3.08 -5.85 -4.54
C GLY A 82 2.16 -4.72 -4.10
N GLU A 83 2.64 -3.75 -3.36
CA GLU A 83 1.80 -2.61 -2.96
C GLU A 83 1.57 -1.66 -4.13
N ASN A 84 0.36 -1.08 -4.20
CA ASN A 84 -0.01 -0.07 -5.18
C ASN A 84 0.58 1.30 -4.83
N PHE A 85 0.46 1.70 -3.56
CA PHE A 85 0.97 2.98 -3.10
C PHE A 85 1.99 2.78 -2.01
N THR A 86 3.18 3.33 -2.21
CA THR A 86 4.21 3.40 -1.18
C THR A 86 4.11 4.80 -0.57
N ILE A 87 3.87 4.87 0.73
CA ILE A 87 3.57 6.11 1.45
C ILE A 87 4.74 6.47 2.36
N LYS A 88 5.16 7.72 2.29
CA LYS A 88 6.22 8.28 3.13
C LYS A 88 5.64 9.17 4.21
N GLY A 89 6.16 9.07 5.43
CA GLY A 89 5.87 10.00 6.51
C GLY A 89 4.65 9.66 7.36
N MET A 90 4.06 8.48 7.18
CA MET A 90 2.89 8.06 7.94
C MET A 90 3.29 7.14 9.10
N ASP A 91 2.74 7.38 10.28
CA ASP A 91 2.92 6.48 11.42
C ASP A 91 2.11 5.19 11.20
N TRP A 92 2.82 4.15 10.76
CA TRP A 92 2.20 2.88 10.38
C TRP A 92 1.55 2.14 11.55
N THR A 93 1.96 2.46 12.78
CA THR A 93 1.41 1.85 14.00
C THR A 93 -0.02 2.31 14.30
N LYS A 94 -0.45 3.42 13.69
CA LYS A 94 -1.79 3.98 13.89
C LYS A 94 -2.86 3.39 13.00
N LEU A 95 -2.49 2.58 12.01
CA LEU A 95 -3.45 2.03 11.05
C LEU A 95 -4.38 1.01 11.71
N LYS A 96 -5.67 1.14 11.44
CA LYS A 96 -6.73 0.27 11.98
C LYS A 96 -7.75 -0.04 10.90
N ILE A 97 -8.38 -1.19 11.01
CA ILE A 97 -9.49 -1.58 10.13
C ILE A 97 -10.60 -0.52 10.21
N GLY A 98 -11.13 -0.14 9.06
CA GLY A 98 -12.22 0.85 8.96
C GLY A 98 -11.76 2.29 8.87
N MET A 99 -10.46 2.55 9.02
CA MET A 99 -9.91 3.90 8.92
C MET A 99 -10.00 4.42 7.48
N THR A 100 -10.44 5.66 7.31
CA THR A 100 -10.51 6.30 5.99
C THR A 100 -9.27 7.17 5.78
N ILE A 101 -8.64 7.01 4.62
CA ILE A 101 -7.40 7.70 4.26
C ILE A 101 -7.58 8.38 2.91
N GLY A 102 -7.20 9.64 2.85
CA GLY A 102 -7.16 10.40 1.59
C GLY A 102 -5.82 10.24 0.90
N LEU A 103 -5.87 9.95 -0.40
CA LEU A 103 -4.69 9.85 -1.27
C LEU A 103 -4.94 10.80 -2.45
N GLY A 104 -4.43 12.03 -2.38
CA GLY A 104 -4.79 13.04 -3.37
C GLY A 104 -6.30 13.27 -3.37
N SER A 105 -6.98 13.06 -4.51
CA SER A 105 -8.44 13.19 -4.61
C SER A 105 -9.22 11.91 -4.31
N VAL A 106 -8.52 10.82 -4.02
CA VAL A 106 -9.12 9.50 -3.76
C VAL A 106 -9.30 9.29 -2.25
N LEU A 107 -10.41 8.66 -1.87
CA LEU A 107 -10.60 8.18 -0.49
C LEU A 107 -10.62 6.66 -0.49
N ILE A 108 -9.86 6.07 0.41
CA ILE A 108 -9.86 4.62 0.65
C ILE A 108 -10.22 4.33 2.10
N ARG A 109 -10.74 3.12 2.33
CA ARG A 109 -11.02 2.63 3.68
C ARG A 109 -10.25 1.34 3.91
N LEU A 110 -9.47 1.30 4.97
CA LEU A 110 -8.64 0.13 5.30
C LEU A 110 -9.54 -1.06 5.62
N SER A 111 -9.30 -2.17 4.93
CA SER A 111 -10.09 -3.40 5.07
C SER A 111 -9.44 -4.40 6.02
N GLU A 112 -8.18 -4.70 5.77
CA GLU A 112 -7.43 -5.66 6.57
C GLU A 112 -5.93 -5.54 6.32
N PRO A 113 -5.08 -5.95 7.27
CA PRO A 113 -3.66 -6.16 7.00
C PRO A 113 -3.51 -7.27 5.95
N CYS A 114 -2.59 -7.09 5.00
CA CYS A 114 -2.33 -8.12 4.00
C CYS A 114 -1.53 -9.27 4.62
N ALA A 115 -2.06 -10.47 4.57
CA ALA A 115 -1.29 -11.64 4.95
C ALA A 115 -0.19 -11.88 3.91
N PRO A 116 1.10 -11.95 4.31
CA PRO A 116 2.16 -12.21 3.35
C PRO A 116 2.13 -13.68 2.90
N CYS A 117 2.61 -13.94 1.69
CA CYS A 117 2.67 -15.29 1.16
C CYS A 117 3.93 -15.49 0.31
N SER A 118 4.15 -16.72 -0.13
CA SER A 118 5.34 -17.09 -0.91
C SER A 118 5.52 -16.29 -2.20
N LYS A 119 4.47 -15.69 -2.73
CA LYS A 119 4.55 -14.86 -3.95
C LYS A 119 5.47 -13.66 -3.79
N ILE A 120 5.65 -13.16 -2.57
CA ILE A 120 6.57 -12.06 -2.28
C ILE A 120 7.86 -12.53 -1.59
N GLY A 121 8.10 -13.84 -1.56
CA GLY A 121 9.25 -14.41 -0.86
C GLY A 121 10.60 -13.89 -1.32
N GLU A 122 10.75 -13.57 -2.61
CA GLU A 122 12.01 -13.06 -3.15
C GLU A 122 12.41 -11.69 -2.59
N SER A 123 11.47 -10.96 -2.00
CA SER A 123 11.75 -9.68 -1.33
C SER A 123 12.37 -9.86 0.07
N PHE A 124 12.49 -11.07 0.55
CA PHE A 124 12.94 -11.36 1.91
C PHE A 124 14.10 -12.36 1.92
N MET A 125 15.04 -12.15 2.87
CA MET A 125 16.11 -13.12 3.09
C MET A 125 15.49 -14.47 3.45
N GLU A 126 16.01 -15.53 2.81
CA GLU A 126 15.57 -16.91 3.05
C GLU A 126 14.05 -17.09 2.89
N ASN A 127 13.43 -16.25 2.04
CA ASN A 127 11.98 -16.23 1.83
C ASN A 127 11.18 -15.99 3.13
N ASN A 128 11.77 -15.29 4.10
CA ASN A 128 11.14 -15.03 5.39
C ASN A 128 10.12 -13.87 5.29
N PHE A 129 9.10 -14.06 4.47
CA PHE A 129 8.05 -13.05 4.27
C PHE A 129 7.17 -12.85 5.52
N SER A 130 7.20 -13.79 6.47
CA SER A 130 6.46 -13.62 7.72
C SER A 130 6.96 -12.44 8.54
N ARG A 131 8.11 -11.85 8.19
CA ARG A 131 8.63 -10.64 8.81
C ARG A 131 7.59 -9.49 8.77
N ILE A 132 6.75 -9.43 7.74
CA ILE A 132 5.70 -8.42 7.62
C ILE A 132 4.29 -8.98 7.85
N ASP A 133 4.18 -10.05 8.60
CA ASP A 133 2.90 -10.58 9.05
C ASP A 133 2.43 -9.79 10.27
N GLN A 134 1.23 -9.21 10.20
CA GLN A 134 0.66 -8.39 11.28
C GLN A 134 0.56 -9.17 12.59
N ASN A 135 0.26 -10.47 12.53
CA ASN A 135 0.12 -11.29 13.72
C ASN A 135 1.45 -11.57 14.43
N LYS A 136 2.56 -11.52 13.70
CA LYS A 136 3.89 -11.75 14.25
C LYS A 136 4.63 -10.47 14.58
N ASN A 137 4.40 -9.43 13.76
CA ASN A 137 5.08 -8.15 13.91
C ASN A 137 4.07 -7.04 13.63
N GLN A 138 3.31 -6.67 14.65
CA GLN A 138 2.29 -5.63 14.54
C GLN A 138 2.88 -4.32 14.05
N GLY A 139 2.22 -3.68 13.08
CA GLY A 139 2.67 -2.41 12.51
C GLY A 139 3.66 -2.56 11.35
N TRP A 140 3.88 -3.78 10.86
CA TRP A 140 4.82 -4.04 9.75
C TRP A 140 4.15 -4.53 8.48
N SER A 141 2.84 -4.74 8.48
CA SER A 141 2.14 -5.29 7.31
C SER A 141 1.83 -4.24 6.26
N ARG A 142 1.65 -4.71 5.03
CA ARG A 142 0.91 -3.96 4.02
C ARG A 142 -0.56 -3.97 4.42
N TRP A 143 -1.34 -3.04 3.86
CA TRP A 143 -2.78 -2.98 4.11
C TRP A 143 -3.55 -3.03 2.79
N SER A 144 -4.66 -3.76 2.80
CA SER A 144 -5.65 -3.73 1.72
C SER A 144 -6.73 -2.71 2.06
N ALA A 145 -7.32 -2.13 1.03
CA ALA A 145 -8.37 -1.12 1.21
C ALA A 145 -9.41 -1.20 0.10
N SER A 146 -10.62 -0.76 0.44
CA SER A 146 -11.65 -0.48 -0.55
C SER A 146 -11.59 0.98 -0.98
N VAL A 147 -12.09 1.30 -2.15
CA VAL A 147 -12.17 2.68 -2.65
C VAL A 147 -13.52 3.26 -2.26
N VAL A 148 -13.51 4.37 -1.54
CA VAL A 148 -14.72 5.10 -1.10
C VAL A 148 -15.10 6.17 -2.12
N GLU A 149 -14.10 6.91 -2.63
CA GLU A 149 -14.28 7.89 -3.68
C GLU A 149 -13.24 7.69 -4.76
N GLU A 150 -13.69 7.57 -6.00
CA GLU A 150 -12.82 7.48 -7.18
C GLU A 150 -12.13 8.80 -7.45
N GLY A 151 -11.00 8.76 -8.15
CA GLY A 151 -10.28 9.97 -8.52
C GLY A 151 -8.93 9.64 -9.13
N SER A 152 -7.98 10.54 -8.99
CA SER A 152 -6.62 10.33 -9.47
C SER A 152 -5.60 10.63 -8.38
N VAL A 153 -4.46 9.95 -8.46
CA VAL A 153 -3.35 10.11 -7.53
C VAL A 153 -2.07 10.32 -8.33
N SER A 154 -1.27 11.29 -7.90
CA SER A 154 0.04 11.56 -8.49
C SER A 154 1.12 11.41 -7.42
N ILE A 155 2.34 11.08 -7.84
CA ILE A 155 3.49 11.08 -6.93
C ILE A 155 3.61 12.45 -6.28
N GLY A 156 3.82 12.48 -4.96
CA GLY A 156 3.91 13.71 -4.17
C GLY A 156 2.59 14.20 -3.62
N ASP A 157 1.47 13.60 -4.02
CA ASP A 157 0.16 13.97 -3.47
C ASP A 157 0.12 13.73 -1.96
N ALA A 158 -0.60 14.60 -1.26
CA ALA A 158 -0.78 14.48 0.19
C ALA A 158 -1.58 13.23 0.55
N VAL A 159 -1.17 12.60 1.64
CA VAL A 159 -1.87 11.48 2.26
C VAL A 159 -2.30 11.93 3.65
N TYR A 160 -3.55 11.73 3.98
CA TYR A 160 -4.09 12.22 5.25
C TYR A 160 -5.17 11.27 5.78
N PHE A 161 -5.30 11.24 7.11
CA PHE A 161 -6.43 10.56 7.74
C PHE A 161 -7.65 11.46 7.65
N GLU A 162 -8.78 10.90 7.24
CA GLU A 162 -10.04 11.60 7.34
C GLU A 162 -10.58 11.40 8.75
N GLU A 163 -10.78 12.51 9.45
CA GLU A 163 -11.39 12.47 10.77
C GLU A 163 -12.90 12.30 10.67
N ASN A 164 -13.44 11.41 11.46
CA ASN A 164 -14.88 11.18 11.55
C ASN A 164 -15.53 12.11 12.55
#